data_e48265d34817f13a9e06cfac7ac735de
#
_entry.id   e48265d34817f13a9e06cfac7ac735de
#
_cell.length_a   1.000
_cell.length_b   1.000
_cell.length_c   1.000
_cell.angle_alpha   90.00
_cell.angle_beta   90.00
_cell.angle_gamma   90.00
#
_symmetry.space_group_name_H-M   'P 1'
#
loop_
_entity.id
_entity.type
_entity.pdbx_description
1 polymer ?
#
loop_
_entity_poly.entity_id
_entity_poly.type
_entity_poly.pdbx_seq_one_letter_code
_entity_poly.pdbx_strand_id
1 'polypeptide(L)'
;MTIEITSLALQRGTRWLYEDINLQIKAGEVIVLRGANGSGKSSLLRAIAGFLPLAEGEILYQGNPLKLQKEDCPIRASWYGQSDGLSGEFTARQNLAVMAGMNGAVPDISALLEKDIFGLSDFLDIETRLLSTGQRQRLALSGLYFNLGEHALWLLDEPNSGLDAEGRTAFESLLSDHQHQGGYAVIASHIPLSRATPHTKFDISKAAL
;
A
#
# COMPACT_ATOMS: atom_id res chain seq x y z
N MET A 1 -12.75 9.76 10.83
CA MET A 1 -13.05 8.38 10.38
C MET A 1 -11.89 7.49 10.78
N THR A 2 -12.13 6.23 11.15
CA THR A 2 -11.10 5.35 11.74
C THR A 2 -11.29 3.92 11.25
N ILE A 3 -10.17 3.25 10.94
CA ILE A 3 -10.08 1.80 10.79
C ILE A 3 -9.53 1.25 12.10
N GLU A 4 -10.20 0.27 12.68
CA GLU A 4 -9.85 -0.34 13.97
C GLU A 4 -9.57 -1.82 13.76
N ILE A 5 -8.45 -2.28 14.29
CA ILE A 5 -8.07 -3.69 14.35
C ILE A 5 -8.09 -4.05 15.81
N THR A 6 -8.92 -5.04 16.19
CA THR A 6 -9.15 -5.42 17.58
C THR A 6 -8.84 -6.89 17.78
N SER A 7 -7.96 -7.16 18.75
CA SER A 7 -7.54 -8.51 19.18
C SER A 7 -7.21 -9.44 18.00
N LEU A 8 -6.56 -8.89 16.95
CA LEU A 8 -6.24 -9.65 15.76
C LEU A 8 -5.17 -10.70 16.07
N ALA A 9 -5.48 -11.95 15.77
CA ALA A 9 -4.55 -13.07 15.84
C ALA A 9 -4.37 -13.72 14.46
N LEU A 10 -3.12 -14.08 14.16
CA LEU A 10 -2.75 -14.76 12.92
C LEU A 10 -2.01 -16.05 13.19
N GLN A 11 -2.39 -17.08 12.45
CA GLN A 11 -1.75 -18.38 12.48
C GLN A 11 -1.28 -18.80 11.08
N ARG A 12 -0.11 -19.40 10.99
CA ARG A 12 0.42 -20.00 9.77
C ARG A 12 0.75 -21.49 10.01
N GLY A 13 -0.10 -22.36 9.47
CA GLY A 13 -0.06 -23.79 9.84
C GLY A 13 -0.37 -23.97 11.33
N THR A 14 0.54 -24.57 12.08
CA THR A 14 0.42 -24.76 13.53
C THR A 14 1.09 -23.65 14.36
N ARG A 15 1.76 -22.70 13.71
CA ARG A 15 2.50 -21.64 14.40
C ARG A 15 1.68 -20.36 14.46
N TRP A 16 1.47 -19.82 15.64
CA TRP A 16 0.99 -18.47 15.86
C TRP A 16 2.07 -17.47 15.43
N LEU A 17 1.65 -16.47 14.64
CA LEU A 17 2.51 -15.35 14.27
C LEU A 17 2.31 -14.20 15.24
N TYR A 18 1.07 -13.97 15.61
CA TYR A 18 0.62 -12.91 16.52
C TYR A 18 -0.58 -13.36 17.31
N GLU A 19 -0.68 -12.78 18.51
CA GLU A 19 -1.88 -12.78 19.34
C GLU A 19 -2.14 -11.35 19.79
N ASP A 20 -3.41 -10.96 19.81
CA ASP A 20 -3.90 -9.70 20.36
C ASP A 20 -3.30 -8.42 19.74
N ILE A 21 -3.19 -8.34 18.40
CA ILE A 21 -2.85 -7.07 17.76
C ILE A 21 -4.03 -6.12 17.84
N ASN A 22 -3.78 -4.97 18.46
CA ASN A 22 -4.70 -3.85 18.54
C ASN A 22 -4.08 -2.63 17.87
N LEU A 23 -4.75 -2.09 16.85
CA LEU A 23 -4.26 -0.96 16.07
C LEU A 23 -5.42 -0.09 15.60
N GLN A 24 -5.25 1.21 15.71
CA GLN A 24 -6.19 2.19 15.20
C GLN A 24 -5.50 3.04 14.14
N ILE A 25 -6.15 3.24 13.00
CA ILE A 25 -5.65 4.04 11.88
C ILE A 25 -6.66 5.15 11.61
N LYS A 26 -6.28 6.38 11.83
CA LYS A 26 -7.13 7.56 11.60
C LYS A 26 -6.99 8.05 10.17
N ALA A 27 -8.01 8.77 9.69
CA ALA A 27 -7.93 9.47 8.41
C ALA A 27 -6.68 10.37 8.36
N GLY A 28 -5.92 10.30 7.27
CA GLY A 28 -4.65 11.00 7.10
C GLY A 28 -3.47 10.37 7.86
N GLU A 29 -3.62 9.18 8.45
CA GLU A 29 -2.54 8.55 9.21
C GLU A 29 -1.80 7.51 8.38
N VAL A 30 -0.47 7.51 8.53
CA VAL A 30 0.45 6.50 8.01
C VAL A 30 1.01 5.71 9.18
N ILE A 31 0.77 4.40 9.18
CA ILE A 31 1.35 3.45 10.13
C ILE A 31 2.53 2.75 9.47
N VAL A 32 3.70 2.81 10.10
CA VAL A 32 4.89 2.07 9.65
C VAL A 32 5.11 0.88 10.57
N LEU A 33 4.92 -0.32 10.05
CA LEU A 33 5.18 -1.56 10.76
C LEU A 33 6.69 -1.78 10.92
N ARG A 34 7.13 -1.98 12.14
CA ARG A 34 8.52 -2.27 12.50
C ARG A 34 8.63 -3.69 13.07
N GLY A 35 9.79 -4.30 12.90
CA GLY A 35 10.10 -5.64 13.37
C GLY A 35 11.18 -6.29 12.51
N ALA A 36 11.82 -7.35 13.02
CA ALA A 36 12.86 -8.09 12.31
C ALA A 36 12.34 -8.71 11.01
N ASN A 37 13.25 -9.12 10.12
CA ASN A 37 12.88 -9.92 8.95
C ASN A 37 12.23 -11.22 9.41
N GLY A 38 11.13 -11.62 8.75
CA GLY A 38 10.36 -12.80 9.15
C GLY A 38 9.43 -12.59 10.36
N SER A 39 9.36 -11.38 10.95
CA SER A 39 8.41 -11.08 12.04
C SER A 39 6.94 -11.07 11.63
N GLY A 40 6.62 -11.23 10.33
CA GLY A 40 5.26 -11.35 9.79
C GLY A 40 4.63 -10.05 9.33
N LYS A 41 5.37 -8.94 9.19
CA LYS A 41 4.84 -7.66 8.68
C LYS A 41 3.99 -7.82 7.42
N SER A 42 4.51 -8.55 6.43
CA SER A 42 3.78 -8.87 5.20
C SER A 42 2.54 -9.73 5.46
N SER A 43 2.57 -10.60 6.48
CA SER A 43 1.41 -11.42 6.86
C SER A 43 0.31 -10.55 7.47
N LEU A 44 0.67 -9.58 8.31
CA LEU A 44 -0.30 -8.63 8.86
C LEU A 44 -0.93 -7.78 7.75
N LEU A 45 -0.13 -7.24 6.83
CA LEU A 45 -0.66 -6.49 5.67
C LEU A 45 -1.62 -7.35 4.85
N ARG A 46 -1.28 -8.61 4.57
CA ARG A 46 -2.15 -9.54 3.84
C ARG A 46 -3.43 -9.88 4.60
N ALA A 47 -3.37 -9.96 5.92
CA ALA A 47 -4.55 -10.18 6.75
C ALA A 47 -5.47 -8.96 6.72
N ILE A 48 -4.92 -7.73 6.82
CA ILE A 48 -5.69 -6.50 6.67
C ILE A 48 -6.33 -6.42 5.27
N ALA A 49 -5.59 -6.82 4.22
CA ALA A 49 -6.11 -6.89 2.85
C ALA A 49 -7.19 -7.97 2.65
N GLY A 50 -7.39 -8.87 3.63
CA GLY A 50 -8.28 -10.01 3.52
C GLY A 50 -7.73 -11.17 2.66
N PHE A 51 -6.43 -11.18 2.34
CA PHE A 51 -5.78 -12.27 1.61
C PHE A 51 -5.40 -13.44 2.53
N LEU A 52 -5.36 -13.20 3.84
CA LEU A 52 -5.18 -14.23 4.86
C LEU A 52 -6.36 -14.17 5.84
N PRO A 53 -6.94 -15.33 6.21
CA PRO A 53 -7.99 -15.37 7.21
C PRO A 53 -7.40 -14.99 8.58
N LEU A 54 -8.18 -14.26 9.37
CA LEU A 54 -7.89 -14.05 10.79
C LEU A 54 -8.18 -15.34 11.55
N ALA A 55 -7.33 -15.68 12.52
CA ALA A 55 -7.61 -16.76 13.47
C ALA A 55 -8.59 -16.25 14.54
N GLU A 56 -8.38 -15.00 15.01
CA GLU A 56 -9.25 -14.32 15.97
C GLU A 56 -9.24 -12.82 15.68
N GLY A 57 -10.17 -12.10 16.31
CA GLY A 57 -10.30 -10.65 16.19
C GLY A 57 -11.07 -10.20 14.95
N GLU A 58 -11.11 -8.90 14.79
CA GLU A 58 -11.88 -8.27 13.70
C GLU A 58 -11.22 -6.97 13.24
N ILE A 59 -11.59 -6.55 12.02
CA ILE A 59 -11.22 -5.27 11.45
C ILE A 59 -12.51 -4.49 11.20
N LEU A 60 -12.59 -3.30 11.75
CA LEU A 60 -13.78 -2.45 11.68
C LEU A 60 -13.46 -1.13 10.96
N TYR A 61 -14.43 -0.59 10.27
CA TYR A 61 -14.45 0.77 9.78
C TYR A 61 -15.68 1.49 10.33
N GLN A 62 -15.45 2.53 11.14
CA GLN A 62 -16.53 3.24 11.83
C GLN A 62 -17.47 2.30 12.61
N GLY A 63 -16.91 1.31 13.32
CA GLY A 63 -17.64 0.33 14.09
C GLY A 63 -18.34 -0.79 13.32
N ASN A 64 -18.22 -0.81 11.99
CA ASN A 64 -18.80 -1.86 11.14
C ASN A 64 -17.70 -2.77 10.58
N PRO A 65 -17.94 -4.09 10.43
CA PRO A 65 -16.96 -5.02 9.89
C PRO A 65 -16.45 -4.60 8.51
N LEU A 66 -15.15 -4.40 8.38
CA LEU A 66 -14.49 -4.02 7.15
C LEU A 66 -14.10 -5.26 6.34
N LYS A 67 -14.65 -5.41 5.15
CA LYS A 67 -14.33 -6.49 4.20
C LYS A 67 -13.92 -5.88 2.86
N LEU A 68 -12.63 -5.61 2.70
CA LEU A 68 -12.05 -4.91 1.54
C LEU A 68 -12.31 -5.58 0.18
N GLN A 69 -12.68 -6.86 0.18
CA GLN A 69 -12.94 -7.62 -1.05
C GLN A 69 -14.40 -7.55 -1.53
N LYS A 70 -15.28 -6.88 -0.79
CA LYS A 70 -16.68 -6.71 -1.18
C LYS A 70 -16.84 -5.49 -2.09
N GLU A 71 -17.72 -5.58 -3.07
CA GLU A 71 -18.04 -4.48 -4.00
C GLU A 71 -18.62 -3.25 -3.30
N ASP A 72 -19.40 -3.46 -2.25
CA ASP A 72 -20.04 -2.43 -1.43
C ASP A 72 -19.14 -1.89 -0.31
N CYS A 73 -17.84 -2.26 -0.31
CA CYS A 73 -16.90 -1.80 0.71
C CYS A 73 -16.72 -0.28 0.65
N PRO A 74 -16.89 0.44 1.77
CA PRO A 74 -16.72 1.88 1.80
C PRO A 74 -15.25 2.33 1.66
N ILE A 75 -14.30 1.41 1.79
CA ILE A 75 -12.86 1.65 1.65
C ILE A 75 -12.34 0.91 0.42
N ARG A 76 -11.65 1.61 -0.46
CA ARG A 76 -10.90 1.02 -1.57
C ARG A 76 -9.48 0.75 -1.14
N ALA A 77 -9.02 -0.50 -1.27
CA ALA A 77 -7.65 -0.86 -0.91
C ALA A 77 -6.75 -0.91 -2.13
N SER A 78 -5.56 -0.31 -2.02
CA SER A 78 -4.44 -0.54 -2.93
C SER A 78 -3.41 -1.42 -2.26
N TRP A 79 -3.03 -2.49 -2.93
CA TRP A 79 -1.99 -3.40 -2.50
C TRP A 79 -0.72 -3.20 -3.32
N TYR A 80 0.41 -3.04 -2.64
CA TYR A 80 1.74 -3.10 -3.24
C TYR A 80 2.58 -4.12 -2.46
N GLY A 81 3.16 -5.10 -3.14
CA GLY A 81 3.94 -6.18 -2.51
C GLY A 81 5.12 -6.62 -3.38
N GLN A 82 5.61 -7.82 -3.13
CA GLN A 82 6.78 -8.37 -3.83
C GLN A 82 6.61 -8.49 -5.35
N SER A 83 5.37 -8.67 -5.83
CA SER A 83 5.03 -8.61 -7.25
C SER A 83 4.52 -7.21 -7.56
N ASP A 84 5.06 -6.60 -8.60
CA ASP A 84 4.67 -5.27 -9.05
C ASP A 84 3.29 -5.22 -9.73
N GLY A 85 2.70 -6.38 -10.02
CA GLY A 85 1.38 -6.49 -10.67
C GLY A 85 1.33 -6.03 -12.13
N LEU A 86 2.49 -5.75 -12.73
CA LEU A 86 2.58 -5.25 -14.10
C LEU A 86 2.60 -6.38 -15.13
N SER A 87 1.91 -6.19 -16.25
CA SER A 87 2.07 -7.05 -17.42
C SER A 87 3.35 -6.67 -18.18
N GLY A 88 4.25 -7.63 -18.33
CA GLY A 88 5.51 -7.40 -19.06
C GLY A 88 5.33 -7.08 -20.54
N GLU A 89 4.25 -7.58 -21.15
CA GLU A 89 3.94 -7.39 -22.57
C GLU A 89 3.24 -6.06 -22.88
N PHE A 90 2.72 -5.41 -21.84
CA PHE A 90 2.12 -4.09 -21.97
C PHE A 90 3.18 -3.00 -21.88
N THR A 91 2.96 -1.90 -22.59
CA THR A 91 3.73 -0.68 -22.35
C THR A 91 3.43 -0.10 -20.98
N ALA A 92 4.28 0.81 -20.50
CA ALA A 92 4.01 1.52 -19.25
C ALA A 92 2.65 2.24 -19.29
N ARG A 93 2.32 2.90 -20.41
CA ARG A 93 1.03 3.55 -20.63
C ARG A 93 -0.16 2.58 -20.53
N GLN A 94 -0.05 1.41 -21.11
CA GLN A 94 -1.11 0.39 -21.06
C GLN A 94 -1.31 -0.14 -19.64
N ASN A 95 -0.22 -0.38 -18.90
CA ASN A 95 -0.31 -0.77 -17.50
C ASN A 95 -0.99 0.32 -16.64
N LEU A 96 -0.65 1.59 -16.85
CA LEU A 96 -1.31 2.72 -16.17
C LEU A 96 -2.82 2.78 -16.47
N ALA A 97 -3.20 2.58 -17.73
CA ALA A 97 -4.62 2.55 -18.10
C ALA A 97 -5.39 1.42 -17.40
N VAL A 98 -4.77 0.24 -17.29
CA VAL A 98 -5.34 -0.90 -16.53
C VAL A 98 -5.49 -0.53 -15.05
N MET A 99 -4.46 0.03 -14.42
CA MET A 99 -4.51 0.43 -13.00
C MET A 99 -5.59 1.48 -12.74
N ALA A 100 -5.73 2.48 -13.61
CA ALA A 100 -6.78 3.48 -13.53
C ALA A 100 -8.17 2.83 -13.60
N GLY A 101 -8.39 1.95 -14.59
CA GLY A 101 -9.65 1.23 -14.75
C GLY A 101 -10.01 0.35 -13.55
N MET A 102 -9.03 -0.35 -12.96
CA MET A 102 -9.25 -1.16 -11.75
C MET A 102 -9.70 -0.32 -10.54
N ASN A 103 -9.34 0.95 -10.49
CA ASN A 103 -9.76 1.88 -9.43
C ASN A 103 -11.06 2.64 -9.75
N GLY A 104 -11.77 2.25 -10.82
CA GLY A 104 -13.02 2.89 -11.24
C GLY A 104 -12.83 4.29 -11.81
N ALA A 105 -11.59 4.71 -12.05
CA ALA A 105 -11.29 5.96 -12.73
C ALA A 105 -11.48 5.77 -14.24
N VAL A 106 -11.91 6.84 -14.92
CA VAL A 106 -11.73 6.91 -16.37
C VAL A 106 -10.22 6.75 -16.63
N PRO A 107 -9.78 5.95 -17.63
CA PRO A 107 -8.36 5.73 -17.89
C PRO A 107 -7.65 6.99 -18.41
N ASP A 108 -7.86 8.11 -17.74
CA ASP A 108 -7.19 9.38 -18.02
C ASP A 108 -5.94 9.45 -17.13
N ILE A 109 -4.80 9.20 -17.75
CA ILE A 109 -3.48 9.29 -17.12
C ILE A 109 -2.87 10.68 -17.27
N SER A 110 -3.56 11.63 -17.94
CA SER A 110 -3.02 12.95 -18.28
C SER A 110 -2.58 13.71 -17.04
N ALA A 111 -3.43 13.75 -16.00
CA ALA A 111 -3.11 14.45 -14.75
C ALA A 111 -1.92 13.86 -13.99
N LEU A 112 -1.70 12.53 -14.07
CA LEU A 112 -0.51 11.86 -13.53
C LEU A 112 0.73 12.27 -14.33
N LEU A 113 0.63 12.32 -15.66
CA LEU A 113 1.74 12.66 -16.54
C LEU A 113 2.10 14.14 -16.51
N GLU A 114 1.12 15.03 -16.35
CA GLU A 114 1.37 16.45 -16.16
C GLU A 114 2.21 16.73 -14.92
N LYS A 115 1.99 16.00 -13.85
CA LYS A 115 2.80 16.10 -12.63
C LYS A 115 4.15 15.40 -12.76
N ASP A 116 4.23 14.39 -13.62
CA ASP A 116 5.38 13.48 -13.87
C ASP A 116 6.19 13.11 -12.62
N ILE A 117 5.48 12.85 -11.52
CA ILE A 117 6.05 12.65 -10.17
C ILE A 117 7.14 11.57 -10.18
N PHE A 118 6.97 10.52 -10.98
CA PHE A 118 7.86 9.37 -11.05
C PHE A 118 8.79 9.36 -12.27
N GLY A 119 8.81 10.44 -13.10
CA GLY A 119 9.60 10.50 -14.33
C GLY A 119 9.19 9.43 -15.34
N LEU A 120 7.86 9.23 -15.52
CA LEU A 120 7.32 8.17 -16.38
C LEU A 120 7.42 8.53 -17.87
N SER A 121 7.47 9.82 -18.19
CA SER A 121 7.45 10.34 -19.57
C SER A 121 8.50 9.73 -20.47
N ASP A 122 9.68 9.41 -19.90
CA ASP A 122 10.81 8.86 -20.66
C ASP A 122 10.60 7.43 -21.15
N PHE A 123 9.65 6.69 -20.59
CA PHE A 123 9.47 5.26 -20.90
C PHE A 123 8.01 4.80 -21.05
N LEU A 124 7.08 5.74 -21.24
CA LEU A 124 5.64 5.45 -21.34
C LEU A 124 5.28 4.44 -22.42
N ASP A 125 5.95 4.50 -23.57
CA ASP A 125 5.64 3.67 -24.72
C ASP A 125 6.60 2.48 -24.87
N ILE A 126 7.41 2.22 -23.81
CA ILE A 126 8.29 1.05 -23.73
C ILE A 126 7.54 -0.11 -23.07
N GLU A 127 7.70 -1.32 -23.65
CA GLU A 127 7.18 -2.55 -23.04
C GLU A 127 7.81 -2.76 -21.66
N THR A 128 6.97 -3.06 -20.67
CA THR A 128 7.37 -3.13 -19.27
C THR A 128 8.45 -4.19 -19.00
N ARG A 129 8.52 -5.26 -19.78
CA ARG A 129 9.61 -6.26 -19.69
C ARG A 129 11.00 -5.70 -20.02
N LEU A 130 11.07 -4.59 -20.76
CA LEU A 130 12.33 -3.94 -21.16
C LEU A 130 12.76 -2.86 -20.16
N LEU A 131 11.91 -2.51 -19.19
CA LEU A 131 12.22 -1.52 -18.18
C LEU A 131 13.22 -2.07 -17.15
N SER A 132 14.07 -1.18 -16.63
CA SER A 132 14.89 -1.50 -15.47
C SER A 132 14.02 -1.79 -14.23
N THR A 133 14.59 -2.47 -13.24
CA THR A 133 13.88 -2.74 -11.97
C THR A 133 13.36 -1.46 -11.32
N GLY A 134 14.15 -0.39 -11.30
CA GLY A 134 13.74 0.89 -10.74
C GLY A 134 12.59 1.55 -11.52
N GLN A 135 12.64 1.52 -12.86
CA GLN A 135 11.55 2.03 -13.71
C GLN A 135 10.25 1.24 -13.52
N ARG A 136 10.34 -0.10 -13.46
CA ARG A 136 9.18 -0.95 -13.14
C ARG A 136 8.57 -0.60 -11.80
N GLN A 137 9.40 -0.37 -10.81
CA GLN A 137 8.95 -0.03 -9.46
C GLN A 137 8.30 1.36 -9.41
N ARG A 138 8.90 2.36 -10.07
CA ARG A 138 8.29 3.69 -10.22
C ARG A 138 6.93 3.61 -10.91
N LEU A 139 6.82 2.81 -11.98
CA LEU A 139 5.57 2.56 -12.68
C LEU A 139 4.52 1.90 -11.79
N ALA A 140 4.88 0.87 -11.03
CA ALA A 140 3.96 0.17 -10.14
C ALA A 140 3.44 1.10 -9.01
N LEU A 141 4.33 1.89 -8.41
CA LEU A 141 3.95 2.85 -7.36
C LEU A 141 3.10 4.01 -7.88
N SER A 142 3.29 4.41 -9.15
CA SER A 142 2.46 5.46 -9.74
C SER A 142 0.98 5.08 -9.84
N GLY A 143 0.67 3.78 -9.85
CA GLY A 143 -0.70 3.26 -9.79
C GLY A 143 -1.47 3.69 -8.53
N LEU A 144 -0.77 3.99 -7.43
CA LEU A 144 -1.37 4.51 -6.19
C LEU A 144 -2.05 5.87 -6.40
N TYR A 145 -1.62 6.63 -7.42
CA TYR A 145 -2.24 7.90 -7.79
C TYR A 145 -3.74 7.78 -8.10
N PHE A 146 -4.18 6.66 -8.63
CA PHE A 146 -5.58 6.42 -8.99
C PHE A 146 -6.47 6.06 -7.78
N ASN A 147 -5.89 5.93 -6.59
CA ASN A 147 -6.60 5.66 -5.35
C ASN A 147 -6.06 6.55 -4.22
N LEU A 148 -6.20 7.86 -4.40
CA LEU A 148 -5.80 8.87 -3.41
C LEU A 148 -6.95 9.26 -2.48
N GLY A 149 -6.61 9.70 -1.28
CA GLY A 149 -7.46 10.45 -0.38
C GLY A 149 -8.47 9.63 0.40
N GLU A 150 -9.57 10.28 0.77
CA GLU A 150 -10.63 9.70 1.60
C GLU A 150 -11.13 8.37 1.03
N HIS A 151 -11.44 7.43 1.93
CA HIS A 151 -11.90 6.09 1.57
C HIS A 151 -10.86 5.22 0.83
N ALA A 152 -9.59 5.64 0.80
CA ALA A 152 -8.51 4.86 0.23
C ALA A 152 -7.56 4.36 1.32
N LEU A 153 -7.28 3.05 1.32
CA LEU A 153 -6.33 2.39 2.21
C LEU A 153 -5.17 1.83 1.38
N TRP A 154 -3.97 2.30 1.63
CA TRP A 154 -2.77 1.75 1.02
C TRP A 154 -2.12 0.73 1.93
N LEU A 155 -1.90 -0.48 1.44
CA LEU A 155 -1.23 -1.59 2.09
C LEU A 155 0.05 -1.90 1.31
N LEU A 156 1.19 -1.43 1.83
CA LEU A 156 2.44 -1.38 1.08
C LEU A 156 3.53 -2.22 1.76
N ASP A 157 4.01 -3.24 1.05
CA ASP A 157 5.08 -4.13 1.52
C ASP A 157 6.40 -3.77 0.83
N GLU A 158 7.31 -3.14 1.57
CA GLU A 158 8.62 -2.65 1.15
C GLU A 158 8.61 -1.71 -0.08
N PRO A 159 7.75 -0.67 -0.11
CA PRO A 159 7.60 0.19 -1.30
C PRO A 159 8.87 0.98 -1.65
N ASN A 160 9.76 1.22 -0.68
CA ASN A 160 11.01 1.97 -0.89
C ASN A 160 12.18 1.08 -1.34
N SER A 161 12.01 -0.25 -1.34
CA SER A 161 13.06 -1.18 -1.72
C SER A 161 13.37 -1.07 -3.21
N GLY A 162 14.60 -0.81 -3.59
CA GLY A 162 15.04 -0.69 -4.99
C GLY A 162 14.81 0.68 -5.64
N LEU A 163 14.17 1.64 -4.94
CA LEU A 163 14.07 3.01 -5.41
C LEU A 163 15.38 3.78 -5.18
N ASP A 164 15.76 4.56 -6.16
CA ASP A 164 16.80 5.61 -6.00
C ASP A 164 16.27 6.78 -5.15
N ALA A 165 17.12 7.81 -4.95
CA ALA A 165 16.75 8.95 -4.13
C ALA A 165 15.56 9.74 -4.71
N GLU A 166 15.50 9.89 -6.03
CA GLU A 166 14.40 10.59 -6.71
C GLU A 166 13.10 9.80 -6.59
N GLY A 167 13.12 8.51 -6.86
CA GLY A 167 11.93 7.64 -6.71
C GLY A 167 11.40 7.61 -5.28
N ARG A 168 12.29 7.63 -4.27
CA ARG A 168 11.85 7.75 -2.87
C ARG A 168 11.19 9.08 -2.57
N THR A 169 11.76 10.18 -3.08
CA THR A 169 11.16 11.52 -2.93
C THR A 169 9.79 11.58 -3.60
N ALA A 170 9.67 11.03 -4.80
CA ALA A 170 8.41 10.93 -5.53
C ALA A 170 7.36 10.14 -4.76
N PHE A 171 7.73 8.97 -4.23
CA PHE A 171 6.83 8.16 -3.41
C PHE A 171 6.38 8.88 -2.14
N GLU A 172 7.30 9.53 -1.41
CA GLU A 172 6.95 10.27 -0.19
C GLU A 172 6.09 11.51 -0.47
N SER A 173 6.28 12.18 -1.61
CA SER A 173 5.40 13.26 -2.06
C SER A 173 3.98 12.75 -2.30
N LEU A 174 3.84 11.63 -3.02
CA LEU A 174 2.53 11.03 -3.29
C LEU A 174 1.86 10.54 -1.99
N LEU A 175 2.64 9.98 -1.05
CA LEU A 175 2.16 9.56 0.26
C LEU A 175 1.67 10.76 1.09
N SER A 176 2.38 11.89 1.03
CA SER A 176 1.98 13.14 1.67
C SER A 176 0.66 13.67 1.10
N ASP A 177 0.50 13.66 -0.23
CA ASP A 177 -0.76 14.05 -0.88
C ASP A 177 -1.92 13.16 -0.40
N HIS A 178 -1.67 11.85 -0.30
CA HIS A 178 -2.65 10.89 0.20
C HIS A 178 -3.07 11.18 1.65
N GLN A 179 -2.09 11.48 2.53
CA GLN A 179 -2.35 11.86 3.92
C GLN A 179 -3.18 13.15 4.02
N HIS A 180 -2.78 14.20 3.28
CA HIS A 180 -3.49 15.49 3.30
C HIS A 180 -4.94 15.38 2.82
N GLN A 181 -5.23 14.42 1.96
CA GLN A 181 -6.58 14.12 1.48
C GLN A 181 -7.33 13.13 2.38
N GLY A 182 -6.81 12.79 3.56
CA GLY A 182 -7.49 11.93 4.52
C GLY A 182 -7.37 10.42 4.25
N GLY A 183 -6.46 10.00 3.39
CA GLY A 183 -6.22 8.58 3.09
C GLY A 183 -5.55 7.83 4.25
N TYR A 184 -5.64 6.52 4.24
CA TYR A 184 -5.05 5.61 5.23
C TYR A 184 -3.88 4.86 4.61
N ALA A 185 -2.77 4.68 5.33
CA ALA A 185 -1.68 3.85 4.86
C ALA A 185 -1.09 2.97 5.96
N VAL A 186 -0.82 1.70 5.63
CA VAL A 186 -0.03 0.78 6.46
C VAL A 186 1.14 0.30 5.62
N ILE A 187 2.34 0.57 6.07
CA ILE A 187 3.58 0.32 5.33
C ILE A 187 4.47 -0.62 6.13
N ALA A 188 4.82 -1.76 5.58
CA ALA A 188 5.90 -2.58 6.09
C ALA A 188 7.19 -2.15 5.38
N SER A 189 8.15 -1.60 6.11
CA SER A 189 9.44 -1.21 5.55
C SER A 189 10.56 -1.24 6.58
N HIS A 190 11.73 -1.68 6.15
CA HIS A 190 12.98 -1.53 6.89
C HIS A 190 13.69 -0.21 6.58
N ILE A 191 13.36 0.44 5.44
CA ILE A 191 13.86 1.75 5.08
C ILE A 191 12.98 2.81 5.76
N PRO A 192 13.55 3.72 6.54
CA PRO A 192 12.77 4.77 7.20
C PRO A 192 12.21 5.77 6.19
N LEU A 193 10.97 6.21 6.40
CA LEU A 193 10.44 7.40 5.76
C LEU A 193 11.19 8.64 6.27
N SER A 194 11.21 9.70 5.47
CA SER A 194 11.79 10.97 5.87
C SER A 194 11.07 11.58 7.07
N ARG A 195 11.74 12.49 7.77
CA ARG A 195 11.09 13.22 8.89
C ARG A 195 10.00 14.18 8.42
N ALA A 196 10.01 14.52 7.14
CA ALA A 196 8.99 15.39 6.53
C ALA A 196 7.65 14.67 6.32
N THR A 197 7.64 13.33 6.31
CA THR A 197 6.43 12.51 6.18
C THR A 197 5.96 12.06 7.57
N PRO A 198 4.94 12.68 8.18
CA PRO A 198 4.45 12.30 9.50
C PRO A 198 3.96 10.85 9.49
N HIS A 199 4.40 10.05 10.45
CA HIS A 199 3.98 8.66 10.56
C HIS A 199 4.08 8.13 11.99
N THR A 200 3.21 7.19 12.31
CA THR A 200 3.23 6.44 13.57
C THR A 200 3.96 5.11 13.36
N LYS A 201 4.85 4.75 14.29
CA LYS A 201 5.55 3.46 14.24
C LYS A 201 4.80 2.44 15.09
N PHE A 202 4.49 1.31 14.50
CA PHE A 202 3.92 0.17 15.19
C PHE A 202 4.92 -0.99 15.23
N ASP A 203 5.39 -1.33 16.43
CA ASP A 203 6.36 -2.41 16.63
C ASP A 203 5.63 -3.74 16.79
N ILE A 204 5.67 -4.53 15.71
CA ILE A 204 5.00 -5.81 15.64
C ILE A 204 5.65 -6.88 16.52
N SER A 205 6.92 -6.70 16.92
CA SER A 205 7.63 -7.66 17.77
C SER A 205 7.07 -7.72 19.19
N LYS A 206 6.33 -6.70 19.61
CA LYS A 206 5.66 -6.66 20.93
C LYS A 206 4.39 -7.52 20.98
N ALA A 207 3.86 -7.92 19.83
CA ALA A 207 2.70 -8.79 19.70
C ALA A 207 3.08 -10.19 19.14
N ALA A 208 4.36 -10.41 18.81
CA ALA A 208 4.87 -11.70 18.36
C ALA A 208 5.15 -12.64 19.56
N LEU A 209 4.81 -13.91 19.39
CA LEU A 209 5.09 -14.99 20.34
C LEU A 209 6.50 -15.56 20.16
#